data_442755061d9beb9acd1a5f9bafaa8bf5
#
_entry.id   442755061d9beb9acd1a5f9bafaa8bf5
#
_cell.length_a   1.000
_cell.length_b   1.000
_cell.length_c   1.000
_cell.angle_alpha   90.00
_cell.angle_beta   90.00
_cell.angle_gamma   90.00
#
_symmetry.space_group_name_H-M   'P 1'
#
loop_
_entity.id
_entity.type
_entity.pdbx_description
1 polymer ?
#
loop_
_entity_poly.entity_id
_entity_poly.type
_entity_poly.pdbx_seq_one_letter_code
_entity_poly.pdbx_strand_id
1 'polypeptide(L)'
;EYGLVDSYFGNISCLHNNILYISQTGSSLDELAGCIDPCPLDGSSSAGLTASSELSAHLGVIRSTGKQTILHGHPKFAVIQSMVCHEKDCENRGQCHLVCSHDRILGDIPVVPGEVGTGPYGLCHTLPPAMAGRRGVIVHGHGLFTVGETDYTDAFASLLDVEADCRKSYFDQVHALLAKL
;
A
#
# COMPACT_ATOMS: atom_id res chain seq x y z
N GLU A 1 18.48 -3.51 1.37
CA GLU A 1 19.19 -3.56 0.06
C GLU A 1 18.34 -3.02 -1.09
N TYR A 2 17.03 -3.29 -1.13
CA TYR A 2 16.15 -2.91 -2.24
C TYR A 2 15.55 -1.51 -2.13
N GLY A 3 15.64 -0.83 -0.97
CA GLY A 3 15.10 0.51 -0.77
C GLY A 3 13.57 0.61 -0.85
N LEU A 4 12.87 -0.47 -0.51
CA LEU A 4 11.41 -0.59 -0.56
C LEU A 4 10.72 -0.05 0.69
N VAL A 5 11.45 0.01 1.78
CA VAL A 5 11.05 0.56 3.07
C VAL A 5 12.17 1.42 3.61
N ASP A 6 11.84 2.35 4.48
CA ASP A 6 12.78 3.15 5.25
C ASP A 6 12.51 2.85 6.72
N SER A 7 13.12 1.78 7.22
CA SER A 7 13.03 1.15 8.55
C SER A 7 11.70 1.26 9.29
N TYR A 8 11.17 2.48 9.44
CA TYR A 8 9.96 2.79 10.20
C TYR A 8 8.71 3.04 9.36
N PHE A 9 8.84 3.08 8.03
CA PHE A 9 7.74 3.35 7.11
C PHE A 9 7.30 2.09 6.40
N GLY A 10 6.03 1.77 6.59
CA GLY A 10 5.42 0.55 6.10
C GLY A 10 4.99 -0.37 7.23
N ASN A 11 4.38 -1.48 6.87
CA ASN A 11 3.94 -2.50 7.82
C ASN A 11 3.72 -3.83 7.10
N ILE A 12 3.60 -4.89 7.89
CA ILE A 12 3.32 -6.23 7.38
C ILE A 12 2.20 -6.88 8.17
N SER A 13 1.44 -7.75 7.54
CA SER A 13 0.49 -8.61 8.25
C SER A 13 0.35 -9.99 7.63
N CYS A 14 0.00 -10.97 8.47
CA CYS A 14 -0.30 -12.34 8.07
C CYS A 14 -1.52 -12.86 8.83
N LEU A 15 -2.51 -13.38 8.10
CA LEU A 15 -3.65 -14.06 8.68
C LEU A 15 -3.33 -15.54 8.93
N HIS A 16 -3.47 -15.99 10.17
CA HIS A 16 -3.37 -17.40 10.52
C HIS A 16 -4.39 -17.74 11.61
N ASN A 17 -5.17 -18.80 11.40
CA ASN A 17 -6.19 -19.28 12.38
C ASN A 17 -7.14 -18.20 12.90
N ASN A 18 -7.67 -17.36 12.00
CA ASN A 18 -8.54 -16.22 12.33
C ASN A 18 -7.90 -15.14 13.22
N ILE A 19 -6.59 -15.10 13.29
CA ILE A 19 -5.82 -14.06 13.96
C ILE A 19 -4.99 -13.35 12.89
N LEU A 20 -5.14 -12.03 12.77
CA LEU A 20 -4.26 -11.20 11.97
C LEU A 20 -3.06 -10.78 12.82
N TYR A 21 -1.90 -11.30 12.49
CA TYR A 21 -0.63 -10.86 13.04
C TYR A 21 -0.16 -9.65 12.24
N ILE A 22 0.03 -8.51 12.89
CA ILE A 22 0.39 -7.26 12.23
C ILE A 22 1.47 -6.53 13.01
N SER A 23 2.41 -5.87 12.30
CA SER A 23 3.42 -5.05 12.94
C SER A 23 2.81 -3.88 13.70
N GLN A 24 3.44 -3.49 14.82
CA GLN A 24 3.02 -2.37 15.64
C GLN A 24 3.30 -1.02 14.97
N THR A 25 2.50 -0.03 15.31
CA THR A 25 2.75 1.36 14.86
C THR A 25 4.13 1.84 15.30
N GLY A 26 4.91 2.34 14.35
CA GLY A 26 6.25 2.88 14.61
C GLY A 26 7.32 1.82 14.90
N SER A 27 7.04 0.53 14.69
CA SER A 27 8.08 -0.49 14.76
C SER A 27 9.06 -0.42 13.59
N SER A 28 10.32 -0.72 13.84
CA SER A 28 11.30 -0.90 12.77
C SER A 28 11.04 -2.20 12.02
N LEU A 29 10.90 -2.14 10.71
CA LEU A 29 10.73 -3.33 9.88
C LEU A 29 12.00 -4.18 9.78
N ASP A 30 13.15 -3.63 10.20
CA ASP A 30 14.41 -4.38 10.29
C ASP A 30 14.49 -5.24 11.57
N GLU A 31 13.67 -4.91 12.61
CA GLU A 31 13.69 -5.58 13.93
C GLU A 31 12.26 -5.79 14.45
N LEU A 32 11.55 -6.74 13.85
CA LEU A 32 10.14 -7.02 14.21
C LEU A 32 9.95 -7.97 15.40
N ALA A 33 11.01 -8.51 15.97
CA ALA A 33 10.90 -9.40 17.13
C ALA A 33 10.24 -8.68 18.31
N GLY A 34 9.09 -9.19 18.78
CA GLY A 34 8.31 -8.58 19.83
C GLY A 34 7.45 -7.38 19.42
N CYS A 35 7.46 -7.01 18.13
CA CYS A 35 6.69 -5.89 17.57
C CYS A 35 5.57 -6.34 16.63
N ILE A 36 5.06 -7.56 16.82
CA ILE A 36 3.93 -8.11 16.06
C ILE A 36 2.77 -8.34 17.02
N ASP A 37 1.63 -7.72 16.73
CA ASP A 37 0.41 -7.85 17.52
C ASP A 37 -0.55 -8.89 16.93
N PRO A 38 -1.05 -9.84 17.75
CA PRO A 38 -2.12 -10.75 17.36
C PRO A 38 -3.48 -10.05 17.49
N CYS A 39 -4.13 -9.78 16.38
CA CYS A 39 -5.45 -9.16 16.31
C CYS A 39 -6.50 -10.18 15.85
N PRO A 40 -7.26 -10.84 16.75
CA PRO A 40 -8.34 -11.74 16.37
C PRO A 40 -9.39 -11.03 15.50
N LEU A 41 -9.90 -11.71 14.48
CA LEU A 41 -10.88 -11.13 13.55
C LEU A 41 -12.23 -10.79 14.20
N ASP A 42 -12.52 -11.36 15.37
CA ASP A 42 -13.72 -11.10 16.16
C ASP A 42 -13.59 -9.87 17.10
N GLY A 43 -12.41 -9.24 17.14
CA GLY A 43 -12.15 -8.08 17.98
C GLY A 43 -12.00 -8.38 19.48
N SER A 44 -11.78 -9.64 19.86
CA SER A 44 -11.74 -10.08 21.28
C SER A 44 -10.47 -9.66 22.03
N SER A 45 -9.53 -8.95 21.39
CA SER A 45 -8.26 -8.55 21.99
C SER A 45 -8.07 -7.03 21.95
N SER A 46 -7.38 -6.50 22.97
CA SER A 46 -6.91 -5.11 23.02
C SER A 46 -5.61 -4.87 22.23
N ALA A 47 -4.99 -5.89 21.62
CA ALA A 47 -3.77 -5.77 20.83
C ALA A 47 -3.93 -4.76 19.68
N GLY A 48 -5.14 -4.55 19.15
CA GLY A 48 -5.42 -3.52 18.15
C GLY A 48 -5.10 -2.08 18.57
N LEU A 49 -4.83 -1.81 19.86
CA LEU A 49 -4.44 -0.49 20.35
C LEU A 49 -2.99 -0.13 20.03
N THR A 50 -2.11 -1.13 19.90
CA THR A 50 -0.68 -0.97 19.58
C THR A 50 -0.36 -1.36 18.13
N ALA A 51 -1.25 -2.11 17.48
CA ALA A 51 -1.14 -2.52 16.09
C ALA A 51 -1.00 -1.32 15.15
N SER A 52 -0.49 -1.57 13.96
CA SER A 52 -0.38 -0.56 12.90
C SER A 52 -1.68 0.24 12.76
N SER A 53 -1.55 1.55 12.60
CA SER A 53 -2.67 2.47 12.33
C SER A 53 -3.46 2.10 11.04
N GLU A 54 -2.90 1.24 10.21
CA GLU A 54 -3.54 0.71 8.99
C GLU A 54 -4.23 -0.66 9.20
N LEU A 55 -4.36 -1.13 10.44
CA LEU A 55 -5.03 -2.40 10.77
C LEU A 55 -6.38 -2.56 10.08
N SER A 56 -7.21 -1.51 10.07
CA SER A 56 -8.53 -1.53 9.44
C SER A 56 -8.47 -1.75 7.93
N ALA A 57 -7.50 -1.16 7.26
CA ALA A 57 -7.26 -1.35 5.83
C ALA A 57 -6.80 -2.79 5.54
N HIS A 58 -5.85 -3.32 6.32
CA HIS A 58 -5.41 -4.70 6.21
C HIS A 58 -6.55 -5.70 6.41
N LEU A 59 -7.36 -5.53 7.45
CA LEU A 59 -8.55 -6.36 7.69
C LEU A 59 -9.54 -6.31 6.52
N GLY A 60 -9.77 -5.12 5.96
CA GLY A 60 -10.62 -4.91 4.80
C GLY A 60 -10.12 -5.67 3.57
N VAL A 61 -8.82 -5.54 3.25
CA VAL A 61 -8.18 -6.24 2.13
C VAL A 61 -8.26 -7.76 2.29
N ILE A 62 -7.89 -8.30 3.46
CA ILE A 62 -7.94 -9.74 3.72
C ILE A 62 -9.36 -10.29 3.55
N ARG A 63 -10.38 -9.59 4.10
CA ARG A 63 -11.78 -9.99 3.97
C ARG A 63 -12.30 -9.94 2.54
N SER A 64 -11.89 -8.94 1.75
CA SER A 64 -12.38 -8.76 0.38
C SER A 64 -11.67 -9.64 -0.64
N THR A 65 -10.40 -10.02 -0.40
CA THR A 65 -9.58 -10.74 -1.36
C THR A 65 -9.39 -12.22 -1.02
N GLY A 66 -9.54 -12.61 0.25
CA GLY A 66 -9.19 -13.94 0.75
C GLY A 66 -7.68 -14.20 0.85
N LYS A 67 -6.84 -13.21 0.53
CA LYS A 67 -5.38 -13.30 0.66
C LYS A 67 -4.98 -13.36 2.12
N GLN A 68 -3.83 -13.95 2.42
CA GLN A 68 -3.41 -14.15 3.82
C GLN A 68 -2.29 -13.22 4.26
N THR A 69 -1.54 -12.63 3.33
CA THR A 69 -0.42 -11.75 3.67
C THR A 69 -0.52 -10.41 2.94
N ILE A 70 -0.07 -9.37 3.62
CA ILE A 70 0.04 -8.02 3.08
C ILE A 70 1.41 -7.47 3.42
N LEU A 71 2.10 -6.92 2.42
CA LEU A 71 3.26 -6.06 2.58
C LEU A 71 2.89 -4.64 2.18
N HIS A 72 3.17 -3.69 3.05
CA HIS A 72 3.11 -2.27 2.75
C HIS A 72 4.49 -1.65 2.89
N GLY A 73 4.92 -0.95 1.85
CA GLY A 73 6.17 -0.22 1.82
C GLY A 73 6.05 1.10 1.06
N HIS A 74 7.11 1.91 1.12
CA HIS A 74 7.19 3.20 0.44
C HIS A 74 8.24 3.21 -0.67
N PRO A 75 8.12 2.33 -1.70
CA PRO A 75 9.06 2.28 -2.81
C PRO A 75 9.03 3.60 -3.58
N LYS A 76 10.19 4.18 -3.80
CA LYS A 76 10.35 5.60 -4.20
C LYS A 76 9.71 5.92 -5.54
N PHE A 77 9.92 5.06 -6.54
CA PHE A 77 9.41 5.32 -7.88
C PHE A 77 7.90 5.07 -8.00
N ALA A 78 7.35 4.10 -7.26
CA ALA A 78 5.92 3.90 -7.18
C ALA A 78 5.23 5.14 -6.54
N VAL A 79 5.79 5.67 -5.45
CA VAL A 79 5.30 6.91 -4.81
C VAL A 79 5.39 8.09 -5.78
N ILE A 80 6.55 8.33 -6.42
CA ILE A 80 6.74 9.43 -7.37
C ILE A 80 5.74 9.33 -8.53
N GLN A 81 5.62 8.16 -9.15
CA GLN A 81 4.73 7.96 -10.29
C GLN A 81 3.25 8.11 -9.90
N SER A 82 2.89 7.75 -8.66
CA SER A 82 1.52 7.95 -8.17
C SER A 82 1.13 9.42 -8.10
N MET A 83 2.08 10.34 -7.96
CA MET A 83 1.82 11.78 -7.89
C MET A 83 1.70 12.44 -9.28
N VAL A 84 2.10 11.75 -10.35
CA VAL A 84 1.97 12.27 -11.73
C VAL A 84 0.50 12.17 -12.15
N CYS A 85 -0.12 13.32 -12.46
CA CYS A 85 -1.48 13.39 -12.97
C CYS A 85 -1.53 14.33 -14.17
N HIS A 86 -2.15 13.90 -15.25
CA HIS A 86 -2.26 14.66 -16.50
C HIS A 86 -3.59 15.41 -16.65
N GLU A 87 -4.52 15.22 -15.71
CA GLU A 87 -5.81 15.90 -15.70
C GLU A 87 -5.64 17.39 -15.34
N LYS A 88 -5.85 18.26 -16.34
CA LYS A 88 -5.61 19.70 -16.18
C LYS A 88 -6.73 20.41 -15.44
N ASP A 89 -7.96 19.98 -15.69
CA ASP A 89 -9.19 20.62 -15.20
C ASP A 89 -9.85 19.84 -14.06
N CYS A 90 -9.03 19.11 -13.25
CA CYS A 90 -9.52 18.34 -12.13
C CYS A 90 -9.92 19.26 -10.96
N GLU A 91 -11.19 19.19 -10.54
CA GLU A 91 -11.74 19.93 -9.40
C GLU A 91 -11.06 19.58 -8.05
N ASN A 92 -10.52 18.35 -7.95
CA ASN A 92 -9.82 17.86 -6.75
C ASN A 92 -8.30 18.10 -6.81
N ARG A 93 -7.85 18.98 -7.71
CA ARG A 93 -6.41 19.27 -7.84
C ARG A 93 -5.83 19.81 -6.54
N GLY A 94 -4.74 19.19 -6.07
CA GLY A 94 -4.12 19.50 -4.79
C GLY A 94 -4.67 18.69 -3.60
N GLN A 95 -5.78 17.97 -3.79
CA GLN A 95 -6.38 17.08 -2.79
C GLN A 95 -6.38 15.60 -3.23
N CYS A 96 -5.55 15.25 -4.21
CA CYS A 96 -5.48 13.91 -4.78
C CYS A 96 -5.09 12.81 -3.77
N HIS A 97 -4.53 13.18 -2.62
CA HIS A 97 -4.25 12.28 -1.50
C HIS A 97 -5.52 11.92 -0.71
N LEU A 98 -6.57 12.73 -0.77
CA LEU A 98 -7.84 12.48 -0.07
C LEU A 98 -8.90 11.94 -1.02
N VAL A 99 -9.03 12.58 -2.20
CA VAL A 99 -10.11 12.32 -3.16
C VAL A 99 -9.54 12.34 -4.57
N CYS A 100 -9.93 11.37 -5.38
CA CYS A 100 -9.71 11.36 -6.82
C CYS A 100 -11.00 10.94 -7.53
N SER A 101 -11.48 11.75 -8.46
CA SER A 101 -12.67 11.46 -9.28
C SER A 101 -12.37 10.61 -10.51
N HIS A 102 -11.10 10.30 -10.76
CA HIS A 102 -10.66 9.55 -11.95
C HIS A 102 -10.07 8.21 -11.56
N ASP A 103 -10.38 7.19 -12.34
CA ASP A 103 -9.70 5.90 -12.25
C ASP A 103 -8.26 6.06 -12.75
N ARG A 104 -7.30 5.79 -11.88
CA ARG A 104 -5.88 5.89 -12.19
C ARG A 104 -5.22 4.53 -12.09
N ILE A 105 -4.42 4.21 -13.10
CA ILE A 105 -3.71 2.93 -13.19
C ILE A 105 -2.29 3.20 -13.68
N LEU A 106 -1.31 2.56 -13.05
CA LEU A 106 0.09 2.50 -13.49
C LEU A 106 0.40 1.05 -13.90
N GLY A 107 0.49 0.80 -15.22
CA GLY A 107 0.54 -0.56 -15.73
C GLY A 107 -0.75 -1.32 -15.42
N ASP A 108 -0.67 -2.33 -14.54
CA ASP A 108 -1.81 -3.10 -14.04
C ASP A 108 -2.22 -2.73 -12.60
N ILE A 109 -1.55 -1.75 -11.99
CA ILE A 109 -1.69 -1.38 -10.59
C ILE A 109 -2.57 -0.14 -10.42
N PRO A 110 -3.72 -0.23 -9.73
CA PRO A 110 -4.54 0.92 -9.39
C PRO A 110 -3.80 1.93 -8.51
N VAL A 111 -4.09 3.23 -8.73
CA VAL A 111 -3.65 4.31 -7.84
C VAL A 111 -4.89 4.90 -7.17
N VAL A 112 -4.98 4.79 -5.86
CA VAL A 112 -6.13 5.27 -5.08
C VAL A 112 -5.75 6.43 -4.17
N PRO A 113 -6.70 7.30 -3.84
CA PRO A 113 -6.55 8.24 -2.75
C PRO A 113 -6.76 7.54 -1.41
N GLY A 114 -6.41 8.19 -0.33
CA GLY A 114 -6.74 7.78 1.02
C GLY A 114 -5.68 8.17 2.03
N GLU A 115 -6.12 8.40 3.24
CA GLU A 115 -5.27 8.68 4.39
C GLU A 115 -5.29 7.54 5.39
N VAL A 116 -4.30 7.47 6.26
CA VAL A 116 -4.23 6.49 7.33
C VAL A 116 -5.43 6.66 8.28
N GLY A 117 -6.07 5.56 8.64
CA GLY A 117 -7.19 5.55 9.58
C GLY A 117 -8.53 5.19 8.96
N THR A 118 -9.60 5.46 9.73
CA THR A 118 -10.98 5.05 9.44
C THR A 118 -11.94 6.21 9.16
N GLY A 119 -11.39 7.42 9.01
CA GLY A 119 -12.16 8.61 8.65
C GLY A 119 -12.79 8.51 7.26
N PRO A 120 -13.54 9.54 6.83
CA PRO A 120 -14.24 9.54 5.54
C PRO A 120 -13.32 9.26 4.34
N TYR A 121 -12.06 9.64 4.44
CA TYR A 121 -11.03 9.44 3.41
C TYR A 121 -10.05 8.31 3.77
N GLY A 122 -10.43 7.47 4.74
CA GLY A 122 -9.54 6.41 5.24
C GLY A 122 -9.27 5.31 4.23
N LEU A 123 -8.05 4.79 4.23
CA LEU A 123 -7.60 3.68 3.38
C LEU A 123 -8.47 2.41 3.53
N CYS A 124 -9.12 2.23 4.67
CA CYS A 124 -10.06 1.13 4.87
C CYS A 124 -11.24 1.14 3.90
N HIS A 125 -11.53 2.26 3.24
CA HIS A 125 -12.61 2.40 2.26
C HIS A 125 -12.12 2.28 0.82
N THR A 126 -10.91 2.77 0.50
CA THR A 126 -10.40 2.84 -0.87
C THR A 126 -9.55 1.63 -1.25
N LEU A 127 -8.76 1.11 -0.31
CA LEU A 127 -7.81 0.02 -0.57
C LEU A 127 -8.48 -1.34 -0.85
N PRO A 128 -9.47 -1.82 -0.06
CA PRO A 128 -10.06 -3.14 -0.27
C PRO A 128 -10.73 -3.32 -1.64
N PRO A 129 -11.58 -2.41 -2.13
CA PRO A 129 -12.19 -2.55 -3.45
C PRO A 129 -11.16 -2.49 -4.59
N ALA A 130 -10.13 -1.64 -4.45
CA ALA A 130 -9.08 -1.51 -5.46
C ALA A 130 -8.16 -2.75 -5.52
N MET A 131 -8.01 -3.48 -4.41
CA MET A 131 -7.19 -4.69 -4.33
C MET A 131 -7.88 -5.92 -4.95
N ALA A 132 -9.19 -5.89 -5.17
CA ALA A 132 -9.93 -7.03 -5.69
C ALA A 132 -9.39 -7.49 -7.04
N GLY A 133 -8.90 -8.74 -7.12
CA GLY A 133 -8.30 -9.32 -8.32
C GLY A 133 -6.96 -8.71 -8.75
N ARG A 134 -6.31 -7.95 -7.88
CA ARG A 134 -5.03 -7.29 -8.12
C ARG A 134 -3.93 -7.84 -7.22
N ARG A 135 -2.67 -7.71 -7.66
CA ARG A 135 -1.47 -8.08 -6.89
C ARG A 135 -1.00 -6.96 -5.96
N GLY A 136 -1.46 -5.72 -6.21
CA GLY A 136 -1.09 -4.55 -5.42
C GLY A 136 -1.92 -3.33 -5.78
N VAL A 137 -1.83 -2.32 -4.92
CA VAL A 137 -2.46 -1.00 -5.06
C VAL A 137 -1.49 0.05 -4.56
N ILE A 138 -1.29 1.12 -5.33
CA ILE A 138 -0.52 2.28 -4.89
C ILE A 138 -1.48 3.30 -4.28
N VAL A 139 -1.13 3.81 -3.11
CA VAL A 139 -1.81 4.96 -2.50
C VAL A 139 -1.08 6.23 -2.90
N HIS A 140 -1.81 7.20 -3.44
CA HIS A 140 -1.27 8.45 -3.98
C HIS A 140 -0.36 9.18 -2.99
N GLY A 141 0.91 9.35 -3.37
CA GLY A 141 1.91 10.06 -2.57
C GLY A 141 2.30 9.36 -1.25
N HIS A 142 1.81 8.14 -1.00
CA HIS A 142 2.01 7.43 0.26
C HIS A 142 2.89 6.19 0.06
N GLY A 143 2.37 5.13 -0.57
CA GLY A 143 3.10 3.88 -0.69
C GLY A 143 2.36 2.83 -1.51
N LEU A 144 2.92 1.61 -1.51
CA LEU A 144 2.42 0.45 -2.24
C LEU A 144 2.01 -0.64 -1.25
N PHE A 145 0.82 -1.17 -1.42
CA PHE A 145 0.32 -2.37 -0.75
C PHE A 145 0.33 -3.53 -1.74
N THR A 146 0.86 -4.68 -1.33
CA THR A 146 0.85 -5.92 -2.12
C THR A 146 0.35 -7.08 -1.28
N VAL A 147 -0.20 -8.10 -1.94
CA VAL A 147 -0.84 -9.24 -1.28
C VAL A 147 -0.24 -10.57 -1.73
N GLY A 148 -0.20 -11.53 -0.82
CA GLY A 148 0.22 -12.91 -1.10
C GLY A 148 -0.85 -13.92 -0.66
N GLU A 149 -0.86 -15.09 -1.32
CA GLU A 149 -1.85 -16.15 -1.06
C GLU A 149 -1.73 -16.72 0.35
N THR A 150 -0.56 -17.23 0.68
CA THR A 150 -0.31 -17.93 1.96
C THR A 150 0.93 -17.44 2.70
N ASP A 151 1.88 -16.87 1.98
CA ASP A 151 3.12 -16.33 2.53
C ASP A 151 3.51 -15.01 1.84
N TYR A 152 4.63 -14.44 2.20
CA TYR A 152 5.07 -13.16 1.69
C TYR A 152 5.77 -13.20 0.32
N THR A 153 5.99 -14.39 -0.27
CA THR A 153 6.76 -14.53 -1.50
C THR A 153 6.13 -13.76 -2.67
N ASP A 154 4.83 -13.95 -2.91
CA ASP A 154 4.11 -13.27 -3.99
C ASP A 154 3.97 -11.77 -3.72
N ALA A 155 3.69 -11.41 -2.46
CA ALA A 155 3.59 -10.01 -2.06
C ALA A 155 4.92 -9.28 -2.27
N PHE A 156 6.03 -9.90 -1.88
CA PHE A 156 7.37 -9.33 -2.02
C PHE A 156 7.80 -9.24 -3.48
N ALA A 157 7.57 -10.28 -4.28
CA ALA A 157 7.83 -10.26 -5.72
C ALA A 157 7.04 -9.13 -6.40
N SER A 158 5.75 -9.01 -6.08
CA SER A 158 4.90 -7.93 -6.63
C SER A 158 5.40 -6.55 -6.26
N LEU A 159 5.90 -6.36 -5.03
CA LEU A 159 6.42 -5.08 -4.55
C LEU A 159 7.70 -4.68 -5.31
N LEU A 160 8.60 -5.65 -5.57
CA LEU A 160 9.80 -5.45 -6.37
C LEU A 160 9.46 -5.11 -7.83
N ASP A 161 8.57 -5.88 -8.44
CA ASP A 161 8.20 -5.73 -9.85
C ASP A 161 7.55 -4.35 -10.10
N VAL A 162 6.61 -3.95 -9.24
CA VAL A 162 5.92 -2.65 -9.36
C VAL A 162 6.91 -1.50 -9.23
N GLU A 163 7.85 -1.57 -8.28
CA GLU A 163 8.89 -0.54 -8.13
C GLU A 163 9.81 -0.48 -9.37
N ALA A 164 10.20 -1.65 -9.91
CA ALA A 164 11.02 -1.72 -11.11
C ALA A 164 10.31 -1.12 -12.33
N ASP A 165 9.03 -1.43 -12.52
CA ASP A 165 8.21 -0.89 -13.61
C ASP A 165 8.02 0.63 -13.48
N CYS A 166 7.73 1.12 -12.28
CA CYS A 166 7.62 2.55 -11.99
C CYS A 166 8.95 3.27 -12.23
N ARG A 167 10.07 2.68 -11.82
CA ARG A 167 11.42 3.20 -12.08
C ARG A 167 11.70 3.30 -13.58
N LYS A 168 11.39 2.24 -14.34
CA LYS A 168 11.56 2.24 -15.80
C LYS A 168 10.74 3.36 -16.42
N SER A 169 9.45 3.45 -16.08
CA SER A 169 8.54 4.49 -16.57
C SER A 169 9.06 5.90 -16.27
N TYR A 170 9.59 6.12 -15.07
CA TYR A 170 10.18 7.41 -14.69
C TYR A 170 11.35 7.81 -15.61
N PHE A 171 12.30 6.91 -15.83
CA PHE A 171 13.46 7.21 -16.69
C PHE A 171 13.08 7.33 -18.15
N ASP A 172 12.11 6.57 -18.66
CA ASP A 172 11.58 6.72 -20.02
C ASP A 172 10.97 8.13 -20.22
N GLN A 173 10.26 8.65 -19.22
CA GLN A 173 9.72 10.03 -19.25
C GLN A 173 10.83 11.08 -19.23
N VAL A 174 11.85 10.90 -18.39
CA VAL A 174 13.02 11.81 -18.33
C VAL A 174 13.75 11.83 -19.67
N HIS A 175 14.01 10.68 -20.27
CA HIS A 175 14.66 10.58 -21.58
C HIS A 175 13.83 11.26 -22.68
N ALA A 176 12.51 11.06 -22.67
CA ALA A 176 11.60 11.71 -23.63
C ALA A 176 11.57 13.24 -23.48
N LEU A 177 11.75 13.77 -22.27
CA LEU A 177 11.86 15.20 -22.04
C LEU A 177 13.20 15.76 -22.54
N LEU A 178 14.31 15.09 -22.23
CA LEU A 178 15.65 15.49 -22.66
C LEU A 178 15.80 15.47 -24.19
N ALA A 179 15.13 14.55 -24.88
CA ALA A 179 15.18 14.47 -26.34
C ALA A 179 14.43 15.63 -27.05
N LYS A 180 13.70 16.46 -26.30
CA LYS A 180 12.97 17.65 -26.82
C LYS A 180 13.73 18.96 -26.61
N LEU A 181 14.85 18.91 -25.87
CA LEU A 181 15.75 20.04 -25.63
C LEU A 181 16.84 20.13 -26.71
#